data_15e98584542953f0559f8594282403e4
#
_entry.id   15e98584542953f0559f8594282403e4
#
_cell.length_a   1.000
_cell.length_b   1.000
_cell.length_c   1.000
_cell.angle_alpha   90.00
_cell.angle_beta   90.00
_cell.angle_gamma   90.00
#
_symmetry.space_group_name_H-M   'P 1'
#
loop_
_entity.id
_entity.type
_entity.pdbx_description
1 polymer ?
#
loop_
_entity_poly.entity_id
_entity_poly.type
_entity_poly.pdbx_seq_one_letter_code
_entity_poly.pdbx_strand_id
1 'polypeptide(L)'
;MSPTLRRRLTGFSAPDRSVATVAERLYPAFPTTGITTWIAPLIITIFAGVIRFVHLGTPNAVVFDETYYTKDAWALLLFGVEHKAVEEHDSIMLNAGENWRTVTAFTDQGSFVVHPPTGKWVIASGEYLFGVSPFGWRFA
;
A
#
# COMPACT_ATOMS: atom_id res chain seq x y z
N MET A 1 43.89 65.29 -1.91
CA MET A 1 43.01 64.21 -1.45
C MET A 1 43.83 62.96 -1.36
N SER A 2 44.03 62.47 -0.13
CA SER A 2 45.01 61.42 0.15
C SER A 2 44.52 60.01 -0.30
N PRO A 3 45.39 59.20 -0.91
CA PRO A 3 44.98 57.87 -1.44
C PRO A 3 44.66 56.83 -0.40
N THR A 4 44.82 57.16 0.87
CA THR A 4 44.62 56.19 1.97
C THR A 4 43.17 55.98 2.41
N LEU A 5 42.22 56.78 1.93
CA LEU A 5 40.82 56.66 2.32
C LEU A 5 40.05 55.67 1.45
N ARG A 6 40.56 55.29 0.29
CA ARG A 6 39.87 54.33 -0.64
C ARG A 6 40.04 52.88 -0.25
N ARG A 7 40.99 52.55 0.62
CA ARG A 7 41.32 51.14 0.97
C ARG A 7 40.48 50.54 2.12
N ARG A 8 39.65 51.37 2.78
CA ARG A 8 38.84 50.90 3.91
C ARG A 8 37.39 50.51 3.59
N LEU A 9 36.95 50.71 2.34
CA LEU A 9 35.56 50.43 1.97
C LEU A 9 35.37 49.10 1.17
N THR A 10 36.48 48.39 0.86
CA THR A 10 36.39 47.12 0.13
C THR A 10 36.50 45.88 1.03
N GLY A 11 36.48 46.06 2.35
CA GLY A 11 36.67 44.95 3.28
C GLY A 11 35.40 44.39 3.93
N PHE A 12 34.22 44.82 3.45
CA PHE A 12 33.00 44.21 3.92
C PHE A 12 32.66 43.04 2.94
N SER A 13 33.42 41.96 3.07
CA SER A 13 32.92 40.64 2.61
C SER A 13 31.68 40.36 3.45
N ALA A 14 30.53 40.48 2.85
CA ALA A 14 29.33 39.89 3.43
C ALA A 14 29.67 38.45 3.84
N PRO A 15 29.34 38.02 5.07
CA PRO A 15 29.52 36.63 5.41
C PRO A 15 28.79 35.84 4.38
N ASP A 16 29.50 34.91 3.72
CA ASP A 16 28.93 33.94 2.80
C ASP A 16 27.93 33.10 3.62
N ARG A 17 26.73 33.62 3.75
CA ARG A 17 25.60 32.86 4.21
C ARG A 17 25.22 31.97 3.01
N SER A 18 25.97 30.90 2.85
CA SER A 18 25.46 29.74 2.14
C SER A 18 24.19 29.34 2.90
N VAL A 19 23.07 29.88 2.46
CA VAL A 19 21.77 29.48 2.99
C VAL A 19 21.62 28.06 2.55
N ALA A 20 21.94 27.12 3.46
CA ALA A 20 21.69 25.70 3.21
C ALA A 20 20.27 25.58 2.67
N THR A 21 20.13 25.02 1.49
CA THR A 21 18.82 24.87 0.86
C THR A 21 17.91 24.11 1.82
N VAL A 22 16.60 24.28 1.70
CA VAL A 22 15.65 23.53 2.54
C VAL A 22 15.90 22.02 2.39
N ALA A 23 16.32 21.58 1.22
CA ALA A 23 16.71 20.21 0.97
C ALA A 23 17.92 19.78 1.82
N GLU A 24 18.97 20.58 1.92
CA GLU A 24 20.15 20.29 2.75
C GLU A 24 19.84 20.25 4.26
N ARG A 25 18.81 20.96 4.70
CA ARG A 25 18.34 20.92 6.08
C ARG A 25 17.46 19.72 6.38
N LEU A 26 16.66 19.29 5.40
CA LEU A 26 15.74 18.17 5.53
C LEU A 26 16.43 16.83 5.27
N TYR A 27 17.50 16.83 4.47
CA TYR A 27 18.31 15.65 4.21
C TYR A 27 19.70 15.84 4.83
N PRO A 28 19.87 15.66 6.15
CA PRO A 28 21.19 15.54 6.70
C PRO A 28 21.89 14.44 5.90
N ALA A 29 23.14 14.68 5.51
CA ALA A 29 23.92 13.76 4.72
C ALA A 29 24.11 12.45 5.52
N PHE A 30 23.14 11.55 5.43
CA PHE A 30 23.35 10.17 5.84
C PHE A 30 24.40 9.58 4.93
N PRO A 31 25.40 8.88 5.46
CA PRO A 31 26.35 8.18 4.62
C PRO A 31 25.59 7.20 3.72
N THR A 32 25.48 7.55 2.44
CA THR A 32 24.70 6.78 1.45
C THR A 32 25.43 5.57 0.90
N THR A 33 26.59 5.23 1.49
CA THR A 33 27.45 4.18 1.00
C THR A 33 27.60 3.08 2.06
N GLY A 34 26.93 1.96 1.81
CA GLY A 34 27.12 0.75 2.57
C GLY A 34 25.81 0.03 2.94
N ILE A 35 25.94 -1.26 3.25
CA ILE A 35 24.82 -2.12 3.69
C ILE A 35 24.11 -1.57 4.94
N THR A 36 24.84 -0.84 5.78
CA THR A 36 24.33 -0.22 7.02
C THR A 36 23.20 0.78 6.77
N THR A 37 23.17 1.42 5.59
CA THR A 37 22.11 2.36 5.21
C THR A 37 20.75 1.68 5.09
N TRP A 38 20.74 0.39 4.76
CA TRP A 38 19.53 -0.40 4.58
C TRP A 38 18.99 -1.02 5.87
N ILE A 39 19.79 -1.03 6.95
CA ILE A 39 19.39 -1.66 8.21
C ILE A 39 18.15 -0.98 8.81
N ALA A 40 18.14 0.35 8.92
CA ALA A 40 16.99 1.06 9.50
C ALA A 40 15.71 0.91 8.67
N PRO A 41 15.71 1.13 7.34
CA PRO A 41 14.54 0.83 6.50
C PRO A 41 14.08 -0.62 6.61
N LEU A 42 15.01 -1.57 6.65
CA LEU A 42 14.67 -2.99 6.77
C LEU A 42 13.99 -3.31 8.10
N ILE A 43 14.52 -2.81 9.20
CA ILE A 43 13.92 -2.99 10.54
C ILE A 43 12.51 -2.41 10.57
N ILE A 44 12.32 -1.18 10.04
CA ILE A 44 11.02 -0.53 9.99
C ILE A 44 10.06 -1.34 9.13
N THR A 45 10.50 -1.82 7.97
CA THR A 45 9.68 -2.63 7.06
C THR A 45 9.26 -3.95 7.69
N ILE A 46 10.20 -4.66 8.35
CA ILE A 46 9.89 -5.91 9.05
C ILE A 46 8.90 -5.65 10.18
N PHE A 47 9.14 -4.62 10.98
CA PHE A 47 8.27 -4.27 12.11
C PHE A 47 6.86 -3.91 11.61
N ALA A 48 6.75 -3.06 10.59
CA ALA A 48 5.47 -2.72 9.96
C ALA A 48 4.77 -3.95 9.37
N GLY A 49 5.53 -4.83 8.71
CA GLY A 49 5.02 -6.10 8.21
C GLY A 49 4.47 -6.98 9.32
N VAL A 50 5.23 -7.21 10.39
CA VAL A 50 4.77 -8.02 11.53
C VAL A 50 3.47 -7.48 12.11
N ILE A 51 3.38 -6.17 12.40
CA ILE A 51 2.15 -5.56 12.91
C ILE A 51 0.97 -5.76 11.94
N ARG A 52 1.21 -5.65 10.64
CA ARG A 52 0.17 -5.75 9.63
C ARG A 52 -0.35 -7.18 9.47
N PHE A 53 0.51 -8.19 9.63
CA PHE A 53 0.13 -9.60 9.48
C PHE A 53 -0.36 -10.27 10.75
N VAL A 54 -0.05 -9.71 11.93
CA VAL A 54 -0.62 -10.22 13.19
C VAL A 54 -2.13 -10.03 13.17
N HIS A 55 -2.86 -11.12 13.38
CA HIS A 55 -4.33 -11.15 13.36
C HIS A 55 -4.99 -10.70 12.05
N LEU A 56 -4.30 -10.78 10.91
CA LEU A 56 -4.85 -10.35 9.63
C LEU A 56 -6.18 -11.05 9.27
N GLY A 57 -6.33 -12.33 9.64
CA GLY A 57 -7.57 -13.10 9.45
C GLY A 57 -8.70 -12.80 10.44
N THR A 58 -8.51 -11.85 11.35
CA THR A 58 -9.53 -11.49 12.35
C THR A 58 -10.03 -10.06 12.18
N PRO A 59 -11.34 -9.81 12.34
CA PRO A 59 -12.41 -10.78 12.61
C PRO A 59 -12.68 -11.71 11.40
N ASN A 60 -13.23 -12.90 11.67
CA ASN A 60 -13.70 -13.79 10.61
C ASN A 60 -15.08 -13.33 10.14
N ALA A 61 -15.09 -12.20 9.46
CA ALA A 61 -16.26 -11.53 8.93
C ALA A 61 -15.84 -10.65 7.76
N VAL A 62 -16.77 -10.40 6.86
CA VAL A 62 -16.64 -9.37 5.84
C VAL A 62 -16.96 -8.03 6.49
N VAL A 63 -16.04 -7.07 6.41
CA VAL A 63 -16.14 -5.81 7.14
C VAL A 63 -16.14 -4.64 6.17
N PHE A 64 -17.14 -3.78 6.30
CA PHE A 64 -17.27 -2.52 5.58
C PHE A 64 -17.12 -2.67 4.06
N ASP A 65 -16.12 -2.04 3.45
CA ASP A 65 -15.90 -2.07 2.00
C ASP A 65 -15.47 -3.45 1.46
N GLU A 66 -15.04 -4.37 2.33
CA GLU A 66 -14.73 -5.74 1.92
C GLU A 66 -15.92 -6.40 1.21
N THR A 67 -17.16 -6.08 1.62
CA THR A 67 -18.39 -6.58 0.98
C THR A 67 -18.42 -6.34 -0.55
N TYR A 68 -17.78 -5.27 -1.01
CA TYR A 68 -17.75 -4.94 -2.44
C TYR A 68 -16.53 -5.50 -3.15
N TYR A 69 -15.35 -5.27 -2.59
CA TYR A 69 -14.10 -5.58 -3.28
C TYR A 69 -13.77 -7.06 -3.31
N THR A 70 -14.02 -7.78 -2.22
CA THR A 70 -13.64 -9.20 -2.12
C THR A 70 -14.49 -10.08 -3.03
N LYS A 71 -15.82 -9.87 -3.06
CA LYS A 71 -16.69 -10.63 -3.98
C LYS A 71 -16.35 -10.35 -5.45
N ASP A 72 -16.05 -9.07 -5.78
CA ASP A 72 -15.68 -8.73 -7.15
C ASP A 72 -14.33 -9.34 -7.52
N ALA A 73 -13.36 -9.39 -6.59
CA ALA A 73 -12.10 -10.08 -6.77
C ALA A 73 -12.30 -11.58 -6.99
N TRP A 74 -13.17 -12.21 -6.19
CA TRP A 74 -13.52 -13.60 -6.37
C TRP A 74 -14.24 -13.87 -7.71
N ALA A 75 -15.16 -13.00 -8.14
CA ALA A 75 -15.79 -13.09 -9.45
C ALA A 75 -14.75 -13.02 -10.58
N LEU A 76 -13.77 -12.12 -10.47
CA LEU A 76 -12.68 -12.03 -11.44
C LEU A 76 -11.86 -13.32 -11.53
N LEU A 77 -11.62 -14.02 -10.42
CA LEU A 77 -10.93 -15.32 -10.42
C LEU A 77 -11.73 -16.42 -11.13
N LEU A 78 -13.05 -16.42 -10.95
CA LEU A 78 -13.92 -17.47 -11.50
C LEU A 78 -14.27 -17.22 -12.98
N PHE A 79 -14.56 -15.98 -13.33
CA PHE A 79 -15.19 -15.64 -14.61
C PHE A 79 -14.36 -14.67 -15.46
N GLY A 80 -13.33 -14.05 -14.91
CA GLY A 80 -12.55 -13.00 -15.58
C GLY A 80 -13.26 -11.65 -15.66
N VAL A 81 -14.51 -11.56 -15.22
CA VAL A 81 -15.35 -10.37 -15.19
C VAL A 81 -16.15 -10.32 -13.89
N GLU A 82 -16.62 -9.15 -13.52
CA GLU A 82 -17.42 -8.98 -12.31
C GLU A 82 -18.87 -9.45 -12.53
N HIS A 83 -19.34 -10.30 -11.65
CA HIS A 83 -20.70 -10.84 -11.62
C HIS A 83 -21.47 -10.33 -10.41
N LYS A 84 -22.79 -10.19 -10.57
CA LYS A 84 -23.68 -9.84 -9.48
C LYS A 84 -23.74 -10.99 -8.48
N ALA A 85 -23.35 -10.68 -7.23
CA ALA A 85 -23.41 -11.65 -6.14
C ALA A 85 -24.86 -11.87 -5.67
N VAL A 86 -25.12 -13.07 -5.11
CA VAL A 86 -26.37 -13.37 -4.41
C VAL A 86 -26.43 -12.65 -3.05
N GLU A 87 -27.60 -12.57 -2.43
CA GLU A 87 -27.77 -11.85 -1.17
C GLU A 87 -26.94 -12.43 -0.03
N GLU A 88 -26.81 -13.76 0.01
CA GLU A 88 -26.07 -14.50 1.05
C GLU A 88 -24.57 -14.63 0.75
N HIS A 89 -24.03 -13.88 -0.21
CA HIS A 89 -22.64 -14.03 -0.67
C HIS A 89 -21.60 -13.95 0.45
N ASP A 90 -21.79 -13.10 1.46
CA ASP A 90 -20.85 -12.96 2.59
C ASP A 90 -20.70 -14.27 3.36
N SER A 91 -21.82 -14.94 3.66
CA SER A 91 -21.80 -16.23 4.36
C SER A 91 -21.18 -17.33 3.51
N ILE A 92 -21.45 -17.32 2.21
CA ILE A 92 -20.87 -18.27 1.26
C ILE A 92 -19.36 -18.06 1.17
N MET A 93 -18.89 -16.82 1.08
CA MET A 93 -17.46 -16.48 1.04
C MET A 93 -16.72 -16.94 2.29
N LEU A 94 -17.26 -16.66 3.47
CA LEU A 94 -16.65 -17.06 4.75
C LEU A 94 -16.54 -18.59 4.90
N ASN A 95 -17.42 -19.34 4.26
CA ASN A 95 -17.42 -20.81 4.28
C ASN A 95 -16.73 -21.44 3.06
N ALA A 96 -16.42 -20.68 2.02
CA ALA A 96 -15.80 -21.19 0.81
C ALA A 96 -14.37 -21.69 1.04
N GLY A 97 -13.56 -20.91 1.76
CA GLY A 97 -12.19 -21.27 2.09
C GLY A 97 -11.39 -21.73 0.87
N GLU A 98 -10.82 -22.93 0.94
CA GLU A 98 -10.06 -23.55 -0.16
C GLU A 98 -10.95 -24.08 -1.30
N ASN A 99 -12.24 -24.29 -1.04
CA ASN A 99 -13.21 -24.80 -2.02
C ASN A 99 -13.79 -23.70 -2.92
N TRP A 100 -13.24 -22.51 -2.88
CA TRP A 100 -13.75 -21.34 -3.60
C TRP A 100 -13.93 -21.54 -5.11
N ARG A 101 -13.23 -22.52 -5.70
CA ARG A 101 -13.35 -22.85 -7.14
C ARG A 101 -14.63 -23.61 -7.50
N THR A 102 -15.22 -24.28 -6.54
CA THR A 102 -16.41 -25.13 -6.75
C THR A 102 -17.69 -24.56 -6.17
N VAL A 103 -17.55 -23.61 -5.26
CA VAL A 103 -18.67 -22.89 -4.66
C VAL A 103 -18.97 -21.65 -5.50
N THR A 104 -20.22 -21.36 -5.74
CA THR A 104 -20.66 -20.15 -6.45
C THR A 104 -21.58 -19.32 -5.59
N ALA A 105 -21.31 -18.02 -5.55
CA ALA A 105 -22.14 -17.03 -4.90
C ALA A 105 -22.62 -15.95 -5.88
N PHE A 106 -22.64 -16.28 -7.17
CA PHE A 106 -22.88 -15.32 -8.24
C PHE A 106 -24.06 -15.74 -9.13
N THR A 107 -24.71 -14.74 -9.70
CA THR A 107 -25.73 -14.90 -10.72
C THR A 107 -25.10 -14.77 -12.12
N ASP A 108 -25.84 -15.13 -13.16
CA ASP A 108 -25.39 -14.96 -14.56
C ASP A 108 -25.39 -13.48 -15.03
N GLN A 109 -25.77 -12.56 -14.15
CA GLN A 109 -25.82 -11.14 -14.48
C GLN A 109 -24.47 -10.46 -14.16
N GLY A 110 -24.05 -9.55 -15.04
CA GLY A 110 -22.89 -8.68 -14.76
C GLY A 110 -23.13 -7.76 -13.57
N SER A 111 -22.09 -7.50 -12.80
CA SER A 111 -22.13 -6.54 -11.71
C SER A 111 -22.01 -5.10 -12.23
N PHE A 112 -22.44 -4.14 -11.41
CA PHE A 112 -22.17 -2.74 -11.66
C PHE A 112 -20.73 -2.42 -11.27
N VAL A 113 -19.89 -2.14 -12.26
CA VAL A 113 -18.45 -1.87 -12.06
C VAL A 113 -18.28 -0.47 -11.50
N VAL A 114 -17.88 -0.37 -10.23
CA VAL A 114 -17.73 0.92 -9.53
C VAL A 114 -16.28 1.44 -9.60
N HIS A 115 -15.28 0.56 -9.56
CA HIS A 115 -13.86 0.92 -9.44
C HIS A 115 -13.01 0.19 -10.49
N PRO A 116 -11.85 0.77 -10.86
CA PRO A 116 -10.90 0.10 -11.75
C PRO A 116 -10.51 -1.29 -11.24
N PRO A 117 -10.35 -2.29 -12.12
CA PRO A 117 -10.18 -3.69 -11.72
C PRO A 117 -8.80 -4.00 -11.10
N THR A 118 -7.80 -3.11 -11.25
CA THR A 118 -6.42 -3.39 -10.79
C THR A 118 -6.36 -3.75 -9.30
N GLY A 119 -7.01 -2.95 -8.44
CA GLY A 119 -7.04 -3.23 -7.00
C GLY A 119 -7.74 -4.55 -6.68
N LYS A 120 -8.81 -4.86 -7.39
CA LYS A 120 -9.54 -6.13 -7.25
C LYS A 120 -8.70 -7.33 -7.68
N TRP A 121 -7.88 -7.19 -8.74
CA TRP A 121 -6.92 -8.23 -9.15
C TRP A 121 -5.82 -8.46 -8.11
N VAL A 122 -5.38 -7.40 -7.41
CA VAL A 122 -4.43 -7.56 -6.30
C VAL A 122 -5.06 -8.35 -5.16
N ILE A 123 -6.29 -8.03 -4.76
CA ILE A 123 -7.07 -8.81 -3.78
C ILE A 123 -7.26 -10.25 -4.26
N ALA A 124 -7.66 -10.43 -5.52
CA ALA A 124 -7.82 -11.74 -6.16
C ALA A 124 -6.55 -12.59 -6.05
N SER A 125 -5.37 -11.99 -6.16
CA SER A 125 -4.11 -12.73 -5.99
C SER A 125 -3.95 -13.32 -4.58
N GLY A 126 -4.35 -12.59 -3.55
CA GLY A 126 -4.36 -13.09 -2.18
C GLY A 126 -5.39 -14.21 -1.98
N GLU A 127 -6.60 -14.06 -2.54
CA GLU A 127 -7.63 -15.10 -2.53
C GLU A 127 -7.21 -16.36 -3.29
N TYR A 128 -6.50 -16.21 -4.39
CA TYR A 128 -5.95 -17.33 -5.16
C TYR A 128 -4.93 -18.14 -4.37
N LEU A 129 -4.04 -17.46 -3.65
CA LEU A 129 -2.94 -18.07 -2.91
C LEU A 129 -3.37 -18.67 -1.57
N PHE A 130 -4.29 -18.03 -0.87
CA PHE A 130 -4.66 -18.37 0.51
C PHE A 130 -6.13 -18.75 0.70
N GLY A 131 -6.86 -18.88 -0.41
CA GLY A 131 -8.30 -19.15 -0.39
C GLY A 131 -9.15 -17.90 -0.18
N VAL A 132 -10.44 -17.99 -0.49
CA VAL A 132 -11.43 -16.95 -0.25
C VAL A 132 -11.74 -16.93 1.25
N SER A 133 -10.97 -16.15 1.98
CA SER A 133 -10.99 -16.05 3.43
C SER A 133 -10.52 -14.65 3.88
N PRO A 134 -10.84 -14.20 5.11
CA PRO A 134 -10.38 -12.92 5.62
C PRO A 134 -8.87 -12.74 5.54
N PHE A 135 -8.10 -13.79 5.76
CA PHE A 135 -6.66 -13.74 5.56
C PHE A 135 -6.32 -13.54 4.08
N GLY A 136 -6.95 -14.31 3.19
CA GLY A 136 -6.66 -14.26 1.75
C GLY A 136 -6.86 -12.87 1.17
N TRP A 137 -8.03 -12.28 1.33
CA TRP A 137 -8.30 -10.97 0.73
C TRP A 137 -7.61 -9.78 1.43
N ARG A 138 -7.24 -9.91 2.72
CA ARG A 138 -6.51 -8.86 3.45
C ARG A 138 -4.99 -8.93 3.25
N PHE A 139 -4.50 -10.03 2.70
CA PHE A 139 -3.08 -10.23 2.43
C PHE A 139 -2.55 -9.27 1.36
N ALA A 140 -3.35 -8.82 0.44
CA ALA A 140 -3.02 -8.01 -0.72
C ALA A 140 -2.69 -6.53 -0.42
#